data_88e3a5d541eada852c62ce076e554ae7
#
_entry.id   88e3a5d541eada852c62ce076e554ae7
#
_cell.length_a   1.000
_cell.length_b   1.000
_cell.length_c   1.000
_cell.angle_alpha   90.00
_cell.angle_beta   90.00
_cell.angle_gamma   90.00
#
_symmetry.space_group_name_H-M   'P 1'
#
loop_
_entity.id
_entity.type
_entity.pdbx_description
1 polymer ?
#
loop_
_entity_poly.entity_id
_entity_poly.type
_entity_poly.pdbx_seq_one_letter_code
_entity_poly.pdbx_strand_id
1 'polypeptide(L)'
;MPASSLLDLVGNTPLVELKRLAPSPAVRLYAKLEGQNPSGSVKDRIAKAMVETAEARGELEPGRELLEPTSGNTGISLAMVARIKGYGLTCVMPANATPERRRLLELMGAKVVESPADEGTNGAVQKALAMAAEDPRYFMPFQYANEANVEAHYEGTGAEIADELDHVDVLVAGLGTGGTLMGAGRRVREAFPDVTVAAAEPLPGDPVIGLRSLEDGYVPPILDVSRLDRKLLVTNAESVAGVRALLEREAIFAGVSSGAVVHVARKLADEVGEGVVVGILADGGWKYLSAAFWAAEDVESAMENSVWW
;
A
#
# COMPACT_ATOMS: atom_id res chain seq x y z
N MET A 1 14.91 22.87 -8.67
CA MET A 1 16.20 22.84 -7.90
C MET A 1 16.53 21.41 -7.56
N PRO A 2 17.80 21.03 -7.35
CA PRO A 2 18.13 19.68 -6.89
C PRO A 2 17.47 19.41 -5.53
N ALA A 3 17.00 18.16 -5.29
CA ALA A 3 16.50 17.74 -3.99
C ALA A 3 17.64 17.75 -2.96
N SER A 4 17.36 18.16 -1.73
CA SER A 4 18.34 18.21 -0.65
C SER A 4 18.41 16.87 0.10
N SER A 5 17.34 16.08 0.03
CA SER A 5 17.19 14.79 0.68
C SER A 5 16.39 13.85 -0.22
N LEU A 6 16.58 12.54 -0.04
CA LEU A 6 15.75 11.53 -0.67
C LEU A 6 14.27 11.67 -0.24
N LEU A 7 14.00 12.22 0.96
CA LEU A 7 12.64 12.48 1.44
C LEU A 7 11.91 13.56 0.64
N ASP A 8 12.63 14.45 -0.06
CA ASP A 8 12.03 15.48 -0.92
C ASP A 8 11.48 14.88 -2.22
N LEU A 9 11.85 13.64 -2.54
CA LEU A 9 11.38 12.91 -3.72
C LEU A 9 10.15 12.04 -3.43
N VAL A 10 9.66 12.01 -2.20
CA VAL A 10 8.45 11.28 -1.83
C VAL A 10 7.24 12.01 -2.36
N GLY A 11 6.40 11.32 -3.10
CA GLY A 11 5.23 11.89 -3.75
C GLY A 11 5.50 12.33 -5.20
N ASN A 12 4.60 13.12 -5.77
CA ASN A 12 4.60 13.54 -7.17
C ASN A 12 4.83 12.36 -8.13
N THR A 13 4.13 11.25 -7.83
CA THR A 13 4.26 10.02 -8.62
C THR A 13 3.49 10.16 -9.94
N PRO A 14 3.94 9.52 -11.03
CA PRO A 14 3.27 9.63 -12.32
C PRO A 14 1.83 9.11 -12.32
N LEU A 15 0.96 9.80 -13.04
CA LEU A 15 -0.36 9.32 -13.44
C LEU A 15 -0.29 8.92 -14.92
N VAL A 16 -0.54 7.64 -15.25
CA VAL A 16 -0.35 7.09 -16.60
C VAL A 16 -1.64 6.50 -17.12
N GLU A 17 -2.03 6.84 -18.36
CA GLU A 17 -3.19 6.28 -19.02
C GLU A 17 -2.92 4.85 -19.52
N LEU A 18 -3.76 3.89 -19.10
CA LEU A 18 -3.69 2.47 -19.47
C LEU A 18 -4.53 2.20 -20.74
N LYS A 19 -4.07 2.66 -21.88
CA LYS A 19 -4.85 2.64 -23.15
C LYS A 19 -5.17 1.24 -23.65
N ARG A 20 -4.30 0.26 -23.38
CA ARG A 20 -4.48 -1.12 -23.86
C ARG A 20 -5.30 -1.99 -22.89
N LEU A 21 -5.50 -1.48 -21.66
CA LEU A 21 -6.33 -2.13 -20.64
C LEU A 21 -7.71 -1.51 -20.50
N ALA A 22 -7.93 -0.30 -21.05
CA ALA A 22 -9.24 0.32 -21.11
C ALA A 22 -10.21 -0.56 -21.92
N PRO A 23 -11.47 -0.77 -21.44
CA PRO A 23 -12.43 -1.66 -22.09
C PRO A 23 -12.96 -1.10 -23.43
N SER A 24 -13.00 0.23 -23.55
CA SER A 24 -13.46 0.93 -24.74
C SER A 24 -12.75 2.28 -24.90
N PRO A 25 -12.76 2.90 -26.09
CA PRO A 25 -12.22 4.26 -26.29
C PRO A 25 -12.96 5.36 -25.53
N ALA A 26 -14.19 5.10 -25.06
CA ALA A 26 -14.98 6.04 -24.28
C ALA A 26 -14.56 6.11 -22.80
N VAL A 27 -13.80 5.10 -22.33
CA VAL A 27 -13.28 5.06 -20.96
C VAL A 27 -11.80 5.41 -20.95
N ARG A 28 -11.42 6.39 -20.14
CA ARG A 28 -10.03 6.71 -19.83
C ARG A 28 -9.65 6.05 -18.50
N LEU A 29 -8.85 5.01 -18.58
CA LEU A 29 -8.35 4.27 -17.41
C LEU A 29 -6.94 4.75 -17.06
N TYR A 30 -6.74 5.24 -15.82
CA TYR A 30 -5.46 5.74 -15.35
C TYR A 30 -4.89 4.89 -14.20
N ALA A 31 -3.57 4.87 -14.10
CA ALA A 31 -2.81 4.29 -13.00
C ALA A 31 -1.95 5.35 -12.32
N LYS A 32 -2.13 5.56 -11.01
CA LYS A 32 -1.21 6.34 -10.15
C LYS A 32 -0.09 5.41 -9.71
N LEU A 33 1.14 5.66 -10.19
CA LEU A 33 2.27 4.74 -10.05
C LEU A 33 3.05 4.97 -8.75
N GLU A 34 2.49 4.56 -7.62
CA GLU A 34 3.11 4.73 -6.29
C GLU A 34 4.42 3.93 -6.11
N GLY A 35 4.68 2.95 -6.97
CA GLY A 35 5.96 2.26 -7.08
C GLY A 35 7.13 3.16 -7.49
N GLN A 36 6.89 4.38 -7.94
CA GLN A 36 7.90 5.37 -8.30
C GLN A 36 8.37 6.23 -7.10
N ASN A 37 7.79 6.05 -5.91
CA ASN A 37 8.37 6.62 -4.70
C ASN A 37 9.79 6.04 -4.43
N PRO A 38 10.66 6.73 -3.69
CA PRO A 38 12.07 6.36 -3.51
C PRO A 38 12.34 4.93 -3.04
N SER A 39 11.57 4.40 -2.08
CA SER A 39 11.71 3.01 -1.64
C SER A 39 10.83 2.04 -2.46
N GLY A 40 10.13 2.55 -3.45
CA GLY A 40 9.34 1.78 -4.40
C GLY A 40 7.92 1.45 -3.94
N SER A 41 7.30 2.27 -3.07
CA SER A 41 5.91 2.06 -2.68
C SER A 41 5.20 3.30 -2.14
N VAL A 42 3.88 3.22 -2.14
CA VAL A 42 2.95 4.17 -1.53
C VAL A 42 3.26 4.44 -0.04
N LYS A 43 3.95 3.53 0.63
CA LYS A 43 4.25 3.62 2.06
C LYS A 43 5.32 4.66 2.39
N ASP A 44 6.07 5.16 1.41
CA ASP A 44 7.01 6.26 1.62
C ASP A 44 6.29 7.52 2.09
N ARG A 45 5.11 7.78 1.55
CA ARG A 45 4.27 8.92 1.95
C ARG A 45 3.90 8.85 3.42
N ILE A 46 3.35 7.72 3.85
CA ILE A 46 2.89 7.57 5.23
C ILE A 46 4.04 7.46 6.22
N ALA A 47 5.15 6.80 5.86
CA ALA A 47 6.33 6.71 6.72
C ALA A 47 6.91 8.09 7.01
N LYS A 48 7.08 8.92 5.96
CA LYS A 48 7.50 10.32 6.11
C LYS A 48 6.52 11.10 6.98
N ALA A 49 5.23 11.08 6.65
CA ALA A 49 4.22 11.87 7.35
C ALA A 49 4.07 11.48 8.83
N MET A 50 4.03 10.19 9.16
CA MET A 50 3.91 9.72 10.54
C MET A 50 5.10 10.15 11.40
N VAL A 51 6.33 10.04 10.86
CA VAL A 51 7.53 10.45 11.58
C VAL A 51 7.60 11.96 11.74
N GLU A 52 7.39 12.74 10.68
CA GLU A 52 7.45 14.20 10.73
C GLU A 52 6.34 14.82 11.61
N THR A 53 5.15 14.22 11.59
CA THR A 53 4.05 14.64 12.48
C THR A 53 4.40 14.37 13.95
N ALA A 54 4.99 13.22 14.26
CA ALA A 54 5.40 12.88 15.62
C ALA A 54 6.53 13.79 16.12
N GLU A 55 7.51 14.13 15.27
CA GLU A 55 8.54 15.12 15.58
C GLU A 55 7.93 16.50 15.89
N ALA A 56 7.03 16.97 15.01
CA ALA A 56 6.38 18.27 15.15
C ALA A 56 5.52 18.38 16.42
N ARG A 57 4.97 17.26 16.90
CA ARG A 57 4.19 17.18 18.15
C ARG A 57 5.04 16.94 19.40
N GLY A 58 6.35 16.72 19.24
CA GLY A 58 7.24 16.36 20.36
C GLY A 58 7.01 14.95 20.90
N GLU A 59 6.32 14.08 20.16
CA GLU A 59 6.06 12.69 20.52
C GLU A 59 7.26 11.79 20.20
N LEU A 60 8.04 12.16 19.19
CA LEU A 60 9.26 11.50 18.77
C LEU A 60 10.47 12.43 19.00
N GLU A 61 11.18 12.19 20.08
CA GLU A 61 12.39 12.95 20.45
C GLU A 61 13.67 12.26 19.95
N PRO A 62 14.78 12.99 19.78
CA PRO A 62 16.08 12.40 19.47
C PRO A 62 16.49 11.33 20.49
N GLY A 63 16.97 10.19 19.98
CA GLY A 63 17.37 9.05 20.81
C GLY A 63 16.27 8.02 21.07
N ARG A 64 15.02 8.28 20.68
CA ARG A 64 13.96 7.26 20.65
C ARG A 64 14.16 6.32 19.45
N GLU A 65 13.61 5.14 19.53
CA GLU A 65 13.65 4.10 18.50
C GLU A 65 12.24 3.87 17.95
N LEU A 66 12.09 3.87 16.63
CA LEU A 66 10.82 3.52 15.97
C LEU A 66 10.55 2.02 16.15
N LEU A 67 9.29 1.69 16.40
CA LEU A 67 8.81 0.30 16.48
C LEU A 67 7.55 0.15 15.60
N GLU A 68 7.54 -0.79 14.66
CA GLU A 68 6.36 -1.00 13.80
C GLU A 68 6.11 -2.48 13.54
N PRO A 69 4.86 -2.96 13.72
CA PRO A 69 4.48 -4.30 13.29
C PRO A 69 4.31 -4.34 11.77
N THR A 70 5.34 -4.80 11.08
CA THR A 70 5.34 -4.84 9.61
C THR A 70 6.37 -5.81 9.06
N SER A 71 6.00 -6.54 8.02
CA SER A 71 6.90 -7.38 7.23
C SER A 71 7.08 -6.89 5.79
N GLY A 72 6.54 -5.72 5.45
CA GLY A 72 6.44 -5.28 4.06
C GLY A 72 6.91 -3.84 3.83
N ASN A 73 6.26 -3.21 2.88
CA ASN A 73 6.61 -1.87 2.37
C ASN A 73 6.72 -0.81 3.47
N THR A 74 5.88 -0.85 4.50
CA THR A 74 5.94 0.13 5.61
C THR A 74 7.27 0.05 6.36
N GLY A 75 7.76 -1.16 6.65
CA GLY A 75 9.06 -1.34 7.29
C GLY A 75 10.20 -0.80 6.43
N ILE A 76 10.17 -1.05 5.12
CA ILE A 76 11.17 -0.55 4.18
C ILE A 76 11.16 0.98 4.14
N SER A 77 9.98 1.58 4.03
CA SER A 77 9.82 3.04 4.00
C SER A 77 10.23 3.70 5.32
N LEU A 78 9.85 3.11 6.46
CA LEU A 78 10.28 3.57 7.79
C LEU A 78 11.80 3.43 7.97
N ALA A 79 12.42 2.36 7.45
CA ALA A 79 13.87 2.19 7.51
C ALA A 79 14.60 3.30 6.72
N MET A 80 14.09 3.66 5.54
CA MET A 80 14.60 4.81 4.77
C MET A 80 14.49 6.12 5.56
N VAL A 81 13.30 6.42 6.09
CA VAL A 81 13.04 7.65 6.86
C VAL A 81 13.90 7.69 8.13
N ALA A 82 13.92 6.60 8.90
CA ALA A 82 14.70 6.48 10.12
C ALA A 82 16.20 6.70 9.87
N ARG A 83 16.73 6.08 8.81
CA ARG A 83 18.14 6.23 8.43
C ARG A 83 18.52 7.67 8.11
N ILE A 84 17.66 8.38 7.37
CA ILE A 84 17.90 9.77 6.99
C ILE A 84 17.79 10.72 8.19
N LYS A 85 16.83 10.46 9.09
CA LYS A 85 16.56 11.30 10.26
C LYS A 85 17.40 10.91 11.52
N GLY A 86 18.15 9.80 11.46
CA GLY A 86 19.02 9.38 12.55
C GLY A 86 18.34 8.58 13.66
N TYR A 87 17.17 7.97 13.39
CA TYR A 87 16.47 7.10 14.33
C TYR A 87 16.87 5.63 14.16
N GLY A 88 16.83 4.86 15.27
CA GLY A 88 16.77 3.41 15.20
C GLY A 88 15.39 2.93 14.76
N LEU A 89 15.31 1.75 14.17
CA LEU A 89 14.05 1.10 13.82
C LEU A 89 14.08 -0.37 14.21
N THR A 90 13.02 -0.81 14.91
CA THR A 90 12.71 -2.22 15.14
C THR A 90 11.40 -2.57 14.43
N CYS A 91 11.44 -3.59 13.55
CA CYS A 91 10.27 -4.16 12.89
C CYS A 91 9.87 -5.47 13.57
N VAL A 92 8.60 -5.61 13.94
CA VAL A 92 8.04 -6.89 14.40
C VAL A 92 7.32 -7.56 13.25
N MET A 93 7.72 -8.81 12.95
CA MET A 93 7.15 -9.55 11.82
C MET A 93 6.97 -11.03 12.15
N PRO A 94 6.00 -11.74 11.53
CA PRO A 94 5.84 -13.17 11.71
C PRO A 94 7.09 -13.94 11.30
N ALA A 95 7.41 -15.01 12.04
CA ALA A 95 8.63 -15.81 11.82
C ALA A 95 8.68 -16.49 10.45
N ASN A 96 7.52 -16.71 9.81
CA ASN A 96 7.39 -17.26 8.45
C ASN A 96 7.43 -16.21 7.33
N ALA A 97 7.67 -14.95 7.65
CA ALA A 97 7.90 -13.95 6.60
C ALA A 97 9.13 -14.30 5.75
N THR A 98 9.08 -13.95 4.46
CA THR A 98 10.13 -14.40 3.50
C THR A 98 11.52 -13.89 3.90
N PRO A 99 12.58 -14.70 3.70
CA PRO A 99 13.96 -14.31 4.01
C PRO A 99 14.40 -13.03 3.31
N GLU A 100 13.92 -12.78 2.10
CA GLU A 100 14.24 -11.59 1.31
C GLU A 100 13.75 -10.30 2.00
N ARG A 101 12.52 -10.32 2.57
CA ARG A 101 11.96 -9.17 3.28
C ARG A 101 12.75 -8.85 4.55
N ARG A 102 13.07 -9.89 5.34
CA ARG A 102 13.95 -9.75 6.50
C ARG A 102 15.28 -9.15 6.09
N ARG A 103 15.93 -9.75 5.08
CA ARG A 103 17.24 -9.32 4.61
C ARG A 103 17.25 -7.87 4.14
N LEU A 104 16.19 -7.45 3.45
CA LEU A 104 16.06 -6.06 2.99
C LEU A 104 15.95 -5.08 4.17
N LEU A 105 15.13 -5.37 5.17
CA LEU A 105 15.00 -4.56 6.38
C LEU A 105 16.34 -4.45 7.13
N GLU A 106 17.05 -5.56 7.32
CA GLU A 106 18.36 -5.58 7.96
C GLU A 106 19.42 -4.79 7.18
N LEU A 107 19.45 -4.91 5.85
CA LEU A 107 20.34 -4.12 4.98
C LEU A 107 20.08 -2.62 5.09
N MET A 108 18.83 -2.22 5.29
CA MET A 108 18.45 -0.84 5.53
C MET A 108 18.68 -0.39 6.98
N GLY A 109 19.15 -1.28 7.86
CA GLY A 109 19.55 -0.97 9.23
C GLY A 109 18.46 -1.15 10.28
N ALA A 110 17.32 -1.76 9.93
CA ALA A 110 16.29 -2.12 10.89
C ALA A 110 16.68 -3.37 11.68
N LYS A 111 16.31 -3.42 12.96
CA LYS A 111 16.29 -4.64 13.75
C LYS A 111 14.99 -5.40 13.45
N VAL A 112 15.07 -6.71 13.39
CA VAL A 112 13.91 -7.57 13.16
C VAL A 112 13.65 -8.41 14.40
N VAL A 113 12.43 -8.35 14.90
CA VAL A 113 11.91 -9.16 16.00
C VAL A 113 10.79 -10.06 15.48
N GLU A 114 10.90 -11.35 15.72
CA GLU A 114 9.90 -12.32 15.25
C GLU A 114 8.71 -12.43 16.21
N SER A 115 7.50 -12.55 15.67
CA SER A 115 6.31 -13.02 16.35
C SER A 115 5.97 -14.46 15.92
N PRO A 116 5.10 -15.19 16.68
CA PRO A 116 4.66 -16.52 16.27
C PRO A 116 4.10 -16.54 14.85
N ALA A 117 4.50 -17.56 14.07
CA ALA A 117 4.13 -17.66 12.67
C ALA A 117 2.63 -17.90 12.45
N ASP A 118 2.01 -18.70 13.32
CA ASP A 118 0.59 -19.08 13.30
C ASP A 118 -0.36 -17.94 13.66
N GLU A 119 0.14 -16.90 14.33
CA GLU A 119 -0.62 -15.68 14.66
C GLU A 119 -0.59 -14.62 13.55
N GLY A 120 0.26 -14.79 12.55
CA GLY A 120 0.38 -13.90 11.41
C GLY A 120 0.62 -12.42 11.77
N THR A 121 0.03 -11.52 11.00
CA THR A 121 0.16 -10.06 11.23
C THR A 121 -0.45 -9.64 12.57
N ASN A 122 -1.52 -10.28 13.01
CA ASN A 122 -2.17 -9.93 14.28
C ASN A 122 -1.26 -10.21 15.47
N GLY A 123 -0.52 -11.33 15.46
CA GLY A 123 0.50 -11.63 16.48
C GLY A 123 1.65 -10.61 16.48
N ALA A 124 2.08 -10.16 15.31
CA ALA A 124 3.08 -9.10 15.22
C ALA A 124 2.58 -7.78 15.83
N VAL A 125 1.32 -7.41 15.59
CA VAL A 125 0.69 -6.22 16.19
C VAL A 125 0.65 -6.34 17.72
N GLN A 126 0.15 -7.46 18.27
CA GLN A 126 0.08 -7.67 19.71
C GLN A 126 1.47 -7.61 20.37
N LYS A 127 2.46 -8.24 19.76
CA LYS A 127 3.84 -8.21 20.25
C LYS A 127 4.43 -6.80 20.24
N ALA A 128 4.23 -6.05 19.17
CA ALA A 128 4.72 -4.66 19.09
C ALA A 128 4.06 -3.76 20.13
N LEU A 129 2.74 -3.90 20.35
CA LEU A 129 2.02 -3.18 21.39
C LEU A 129 2.57 -3.49 22.79
N ALA A 130 2.85 -4.76 23.09
CA ALA A 130 3.44 -5.16 24.37
C ALA A 130 4.85 -4.55 24.54
N MET A 131 5.70 -4.64 23.52
CA MET A 131 7.05 -4.05 23.56
C MET A 131 7.01 -2.53 23.77
N ALA A 132 6.09 -1.82 23.10
CA ALA A 132 5.94 -0.37 23.25
C ALA A 132 5.45 0.02 24.67
N ALA A 133 4.62 -0.81 25.30
CA ALA A 133 4.14 -0.59 26.65
C ALA A 133 5.22 -0.85 27.71
N GLU A 134 6.14 -1.79 27.48
CA GLU A 134 7.20 -2.18 28.41
C GLU A 134 8.43 -1.26 28.34
N ASP A 135 8.73 -0.67 27.18
CA ASP A 135 9.94 0.12 26.99
C ASP A 135 9.62 1.50 26.38
N PRO A 136 9.72 2.59 27.18
CA PRO A 136 9.39 3.94 26.72
C PRO A 136 10.37 4.49 25.66
N ARG A 137 11.49 3.82 25.39
CA ARG A 137 12.37 4.20 24.27
C ARG A 137 11.70 4.00 22.92
N TYR A 138 10.73 3.08 22.83
CA TYR A 138 10.01 2.87 21.60
C TYR A 138 8.95 3.96 21.35
N PHE A 139 8.92 4.45 20.14
CA PHE A 139 7.81 5.19 19.57
C PHE A 139 7.21 4.32 18.45
N MET A 140 5.93 3.99 18.57
CA MET A 140 5.24 3.18 17.58
C MET A 140 4.36 4.07 16.70
N PRO A 141 4.75 4.33 15.43
CA PRO A 141 3.94 5.09 14.48
C PRO A 141 2.55 4.50 14.28
N PHE A 142 2.45 3.20 14.25
CA PHE A 142 1.24 2.38 14.16
C PHE A 142 0.34 2.78 13.00
N GLN A 143 0.73 2.40 11.80
CA GLN A 143 0.07 2.74 10.54
C GLN A 143 -1.44 2.49 10.50
N TYR A 144 -1.97 1.57 11.33
CA TYR A 144 -3.38 1.18 11.34
C TYR A 144 -4.29 2.15 12.09
N ALA A 145 -3.74 2.99 12.98
CA ALA A 145 -4.49 3.92 13.81
C ALA A 145 -3.95 5.36 13.76
N ASN A 146 -3.04 5.66 12.84
CA ASN A 146 -2.39 6.96 12.76
C ASN A 146 -3.05 7.82 11.67
N GLU A 147 -3.66 8.92 12.08
CA GLU A 147 -4.31 9.88 11.17
C GLU A 147 -3.34 10.51 10.16
N ALA A 148 -2.03 10.61 10.48
CA ALA A 148 -1.03 11.08 9.53
C ALA A 148 -0.91 10.15 8.29
N ASN A 149 -1.34 8.90 8.39
CA ASN A 149 -1.48 8.00 7.25
C ASN A 149 -2.58 8.50 6.30
N VAL A 150 -3.73 8.89 6.82
CA VAL A 150 -4.85 9.42 6.04
C VAL A 150 -4.46 10.77 5.42
N GLU A 151 -3.90 11.67 6.23
CA GLU A 151 -3.51 13.01 5.77
C GLU A 151 -2.42 12.98 4.69
N ALA A 152 -1.45 12.05 4.77
CA ALA A 152 -0.44 11.87 3.73
C ALA A 152 -1.04 11.55 2.35
N HIS A 153 -2.16 10.83 2.34
CA HIS A 153 -2.87 10.52 1.10
C HIS A 153 -3.84 11.62 0.68
N TYR A 154 -4.38 12.36 1.62
CA TYR A 154 -5.23 13.52 1.33
C TYR A 154 -4.43 14.65 0.68
N GLU A 155 -3.32 15.06 1.32
CA GLU A 155 -2.47 16.17 0.86
C GLU A 155 -1.54 15.78 -0.31
N GLY A 156 -1.27 14.48 -0.48
CA GLY A 156 -0.39 13.95 -1.53
C GLY A 156 -1.18 13.23 -2.62
N THR A 157 -1.40 11.93 -2.49
CA THR A 157 -1.96 11.07 -3.55
C THR A 157 -3.27 11.61 -4.13
N GLY A 158 -4.20 12.03 -3.26
CA GLY A 158 -5.50 12.55 -3.66
C GLY A 158 -5.39 13.94 -4.30
N ALA A 159 -4.56 14.82 -3.73
CA ALA A 159 -4.33 16.14 -4.30
C ALA A 159 -3.68 16.05 -5.68
N GLU A 160 -2.65 15.23 -5.84
CA GLU A 160 -1.97 15.01 -7.12
C GLU A 160 -2.96 14.51 -8.21
N ILE A 161 -3.87 13.56 -7.86
CA ILE A 161 -4.89 13.08 -8.80
C ILE A 161 -5.88 14.21 -9.16
N ALA A 162 -6.33 14.98 -8.18
CA ALA A 162 -7.28 16.06 -8.39
C ALA A 162 -6.69 17.22 -9.19
N ASP A 163 -5.38 17.47 -9.06
CA ASP A 163 -4.68 18.53 -9.80
C ASP A 163 -4.33 18.12 -11.25
N GLU A 164 -4.16 16.81 -11.52
CA GLU A 164 -3.79 16.28 -12.83
C GLU A 164 -4.97 15.98 -13.75
N LEU A 165 -6.20 15.84 -13.20
CA LEU A 165 -7.40 15.46 -13.96
C LEU A 165 -8.54 16.48 -13.76
N ASP A 166 -9.29 16.75 -14.82
CA ASP A 166 -10.45 17.63 -14.77
C ASP A 166 -11.71 16.91 -14.25
N HIS A 167 -11.71 15.58 -14.22
CA HIS A 167 -12.82 14.75 -13.78
C HIS A 167 -12.36 13.35 -13.39
N VAL A 168 -13.04 12.73 -12.41
CA VAL A 168 -12.86 11.32 -12.00
C VAL A 168 -14.23 10.74 -11.64
N ASP A 169 -14.66 9.69 -12.34
CA ASP A 169 -15.90 8.96 -12.05
C ASP A 169 -15.69 7.85 -11.01
N VAL A 170 -14.54 7.18 -11.06
CA VAL A 170 -14.21 6.07 -10.18
C VAL A 170 -12.76 6.16 -9.71
N LEU A 171 -12.57 6.09 -8.38
CA LEU A 171 -11.26 5.91 -7.75
C LEU A 171 -11.18 4.52 -7.13
N VAL A 172 -10.17 3.74 -7.50
CA VAL A 172 -9.94 2.39 -6.97
C VAL A 172 -8.62 2.31 -6.23
N ALA A 173 -8.64 1.78 -5.01
CA ALA A 173 -7.42 1.44 -4.29
C ALA A 173 -7.57 0.09 -3.56
N GLY A 174 -6.43 -0.53 -3.27
CA GLY A 174 -6.40 -1.77 -2.49
C GLY A 174 -6.69 -1.54 -1.01
N LEU A 175 -7.46 -2.43 -0.40
CA LEU A 175 -7.76 -2.40 1.02
C LEU A 175 -6.61 -3.00 1.84
N GLY A 176 -5.84 -2.14 2.51
CA GLY A 176 -4.78 -2.52 3.45
C GLY A 176 -5.04 -1.88 4.82
N THR A 177 -4.36 -0.79 5.13
CA THR A 177 -4.63 0.01 6.35
C THR A 177 -5.89 0.88 6.23
N GLY A 178 -6.38 1.10 5.03
CA GLY A 178 -7.46 2.05 4.75
C GLY A 178 -7.00 3.48 4.45
N GLY A 179 -5.77 3.85 4.84
CA GLY A 179 -5.29 5.24 4.73
C GLY A 179 -5.41 5.83 3.33
N THR A 180 -5.02 5.08 2.29
CA THR A 180 -5.14 5.52 0.88
C THR A 180 -6.60 5.77 0.49
N LEU A 181 -7.50 4.84 0.81
CA LEU A 181 -8.93 4.97 0.51
C LEU A 181 -9.56 6.16 1.24
N MET A 182 -9.23 6.33 2.52
CA MET A 182 -9.77 7.43 3.33
C MET A 182 -9.21 8.79 2.92
N GLY A 183 -7.90 8.90 2.75
CA GLY A 183 -7.24 10.17 2.42
C GLY A 183 -7.47 10.58 0.96
N ALA A 184 -7.03 9.76 0.01
CA ALA A 184 -7.19 10.08 -1.41
C ALA A 184 -8.68 10.10 -1.81
N GLY A 185 -9.50 9.17 -1.29
CA GLY A 185 -10.94 9.16 -1.53
C GLY A 185 -11.62 10.44 -1.07
N ARG A 186 -11.28 10.95 0.14
CA ARG A 186 -11.81 12.22 0.64
C ARG A 186 -11.42 13.39 -0.27
N ARG A 187 -10.16 13.51 -0.63
CA ARG A 187 -9.66 14.62 -1.46
C ARG A 187 -10.26 14.62 -2.86
N VAL A 188 -10.32 13.45 -3.49
CA VAL A 188 -10.88 13.32 -4.85
C VAL A 188 -12.39 13.59 -4.83
N ARG A 189 -13.11 13.16 -3.77
CA ARG A 189 -14.55 13.46 -3.62
C ARG A 189 -14.83 14.95 -3.39
N GLU A 190 -13.96 15.66 -2.71
CA GLU A 190 -14.06 17.12 -2.58
C GLU A 190 -13.90 17.85 -3.92
N ALA A 191 -13.02 17.34 -4.80
CA ALA A 191 -12.82 17.87 -6.14
C ALA A 191 -13.94 17.43 -7.12
N PHE A 192 -14.38 16.17 -7.01
CA PHE A 192 -15.36 15.52 -7.89
C PHE A 192 -16.44 14.84 -7.05
N PRO A 193 -17.51 15.57 -6.65
CA PRO A 193 -18.50 15.10 -5.67
C PRO A 193 -19.22 13.78 -6.03
N ASP A 194 -19.35 13.48 -7.32
CA ASP A 194 -20.04 12.30 -7.82
C ASP A 194 -19.12 11.07 -7.96
N VAL A 195 -17.83 11.17 -7.55
CA VAL A 195 -16.88 10.07 -7.66
C VAL A 195 -17.29 8.87 -6.82
N THR A 196 -17.21 7.70 -7.43
CA THR A 196 -17.33 6.40 -6.75
C THR A 196 -15.97 6.00 -6.19
N VAL A 197 -15.85 5.90 -4.86
CA VAL A 197 -14.64 5.38 -4.19
C VAL A 197 -14.81 3.89 -3.94
N ALA A 198 -13.98 3.09 -4.60
CA ALA A 198 -14.06 1.63 -4.58
C ALA A 198 -12.81 0.98 -3.97
N ALA A 199 -13.02 -0.01 -3.12
CA ALA A 199 -11.97 -0.83 -2.54
C ALA A 199 -11.83 -2.17 -3.28
N ALA A 200 -10.60 -2.56 -3.61
CA ALA A 200 -10.24 -3.92 -3.97
C ALA A 200 -9.86 -4.68 -2.69
N GLU A 201 -10.63 -5.69 -2.32
CA GLU A 201 -10.46 -6.48 -1.10
C GLU A 201 -10.20 -7.95 -1.46
N PRO A 202 -9.24 -8.64 -0.83
CA PRO A 202 -9.05 -10.07 -1.09
C PRO A 202 -10.27 -10.88 -0.66
N LEU A 203 -10.58 -11.93 -1.42
CA LEU A 203 -11.59 -12.89 -1.02
C LEU A 203 -11.16 -13.55 0.31
N PRO A 204 -12.08 -13.69 1.29
CA PRO A 204 -11.77 -14.39 2.54
C PRO A 204 -11.19 -15.79 2.31
N GLY A 205 -10.05 -16.09 2.94
CA GLY A 205 -9.34 -17.35 2.75
C GLY A 205 -8.46 -17.42 1.48
N ASP A 206 -8.46 -16.39 0.65
CA ASP A 206 -7.61 -16.28 -0.55
C ASP A 206 -6.78 -14.97 -0.51
N PRO A 207 -5.69 -14.92 0.28
CA PRO A 207 -4.97 -13.70 0.58
C PRO A 207 -4.22 -13.14 -0.64
N VAL A 208 -4.23 -11.82 -0.78
CA VAL A 208 -3.41 -11.07 -1.74
C VAL A 208 -2.37 -10.28 -0.97
N ILE A 209 -1.09 -10.48 -1.31
CA ILE A 209 0.02 -9.79 -0.62
C ILE A 209 -0.17 -8.27 -0.66
N GLY A 210 -0.13 -7.64 0.52
CA GLY A 210 -0.27 -6.18 0.67
C GLY A 210 -1.70 -5.70 0.85
N LEU A 211 -2.69 -6.58 0.72
CA LEU A 211 -4.09 -6.33 1.02
C LEU A 211 -4.54 -7.07 2.27
N ARG A 212 -5.70 -6.68 2.77
CA ARG A 212 -6.35 -7.26 3.95
C ARG A 212 -7.83 -7.48 3.67
N SER A 213 -8.37 -8.62 4.11
CA SER A 213 -9.81 -8.83 4.20
C SER A 213 -10.35 -8.26 5.52
N LEU A 214 -11.50 -7.63 5.50
CA LEU A 214 -12.21 -7.18 6.72
C LEU A 214 -12.72 -8.36 7.53
N GLU A 215 -12.86 -9.53 6.92
CA GLU A 215 -13.28 -10.75 7.60
C GLU A 215 -12.13 -11.44 8.36
N ASP A 216 -10.88 -10.98 8.22
CA ASP A 216 -9.73 -11.48 8.99
C ASP A 216 -9.76 -11.08 10.49
N GLY A 217 -10.85 -10.45 10.95
CA GLY A 217 -11.11 -10.14 12.35
C GLY A 217 -10.45 -8.87 12.88
N TYR A 218 -9.75 -8.11 12.03
CA TYR A 218 -9.17 -6.82 12.41
C TYR A 218 -9.52 -5.73 11.39
N VAL A 219 -10.33 -4.78 11.81
CA VAL A 219 -10.63 -3.57 11.04
C VAL A 219 -9.72 -2.44 11.52
N PRO A 220 -8.89 -1.85 10.64
CA PRO A 220 -8.03 -0.73 11.03
C PRO A 220 -8.85 0.44 11.58
N PRO A 221 -8.46 1.03 12.73
CA PRO A 221 -9.20 2.16 13.34
C PRO A 221 -9.38 3.38 12.44
N ILE A 222 -8.43 3.63 11.52
CA ILE A 222 -8.53 4.75 10.56
C ILE A 222 -9.48 4.48 9.39
N LEU A 223 -9.97 3.24 9.23
CA LEU A 223 -10.87 2.88 8.13
C LEU A 223 -12.33 3.08 8.53
N ASP A 224 -12.99 4.02 7.88
CA ASP A 224 -14.44 4.18 7.92
C ASP A 224 -15.06 3.54 6.66
N VAL A 225 -15.56 2.32 6.81
CA VAL A 225 -16.16 1.55 5.71
C VAL A 225 -17.37 2.25 5.10
N SER A 226 -18.08 3.11 5.86
CA SER A 226 -19.25 3.85 5.37
C SER A 226 -18.91 4.91 4.31
N ARG A 227 -17.64 5.27 4.19
CA ARG A 227 -17.13 6.18 3.16
C ARG A 227 -16.75 5.51 1.85
N LEU A 228 -16.83 4.19 1.78
CA LEU A 228 -16.62 3.42 0.55
C LEU A 228 -17.97 3.22 -0.15
N ASP A 229 -18.06 3.63 -1.41
CA ASP A 229 -19.28 3.42 -2.21
C ASP A 229 -19.37 1.97 -2.70
N ARG A 230 -18.22 1.38 -3.02
CA ARG A 230 -18.13 0.01 -3.52
C ARG A 230 -16.98 -0.74 -2.84
N LYS A 231 -17.19 -2.02 -2.63
CA LYS A 231 -16.20 -2.97 -2.15
C LYS A 231 -16.30 -4.23 -3.01
N LEU A 232 -15.23 -4.54 -3.75
CA LEU A 232 -15.21 -5.68 -4.66
C LEU A 232 -14.18 -6.69 -4.16
N LEU A 233 -14.66 -7.93 -4.00
CA LEU A 233 -13.80 -9.06 -3.65
C LEU A 233 -13.01 -9.50 -4.87
N VAL A 234 -11.73 -9.82 -4.65
CA VAL A 234 -10.78 -10.24 -5.68
C VAL A 234 -10.05 -11.48 -5.21
N THR A 235 -9.98 -12.50 -6.04
CA THR A 235 -9.16 -13.67 -5.81
C THR A 235 -7.68 -13.37 -6.06
N ASN A 236 -6.80 -14.20 -5.49
CA ASN A 236 -5.38 -14.12 -5.79
C ASN A 236 -5.11 -14.35 -7.28
N ALA A 237 -5.79 -15.29 -7.91
CA ALA A 237 -5.69 -15.58 -9.34
C ALA A 237 -6.03 -14.35 -10.21
N GLU A 238 -7.11 -13.64 -9.89
CA GLU A 238 -7.49 -12.40 -10.59
C GLU A 238 -6.44 -11.29 -10.40
N SER A 239 -5.86 -11.20 -9.19
CA SER A 239 -4.76 -10.25 -8.90
C SER A 239 -3.52 -10.56 -9.74
N VAL A 240 -3.13 -11.83 -9.83
CA VAL A 240 -2.00 -12.27 -10.65
C VAL A 240 -2.27 -12.02 -12.13
N ALA A 241 -3.47 -12.34 -12.62
CA ALA A 241 -3.86 -12.05 -14.01
C ALA A 241 -3.81 -10.55 -14.31
N GLY A 242 -4.27 -9.71 -13.36
CA GLY A 242 -4.22 -8.25 -13.47
C GLY A 242 -2.80 -7.69 -13.55
N VAL A 243 -1.88 -8.17 -12.70
CA VAL A 243 -0.49 -7.67 -12.73
C VAL A 243 0.28 -8.17 -13.96
N ARG A 244 0.00 -9.38 -14.46
CA ARG A 244 0.54 -9.85 -15.74
C ARG A 244 0.04 -8.99 -16.90
N ALA A 245 -1.26 -8.70 -16.94
CA ALA A 245 -1.83 -7.84 -17.97
C ALA A 245 -1.23 -6.42 -17.97
N LEU A 246 -0.92 -5.84 -16.78
CA LEU A 246 -0.17 -4.58 -16.67
C LEU A 246 1.20 -4.69 -17.33
N LEU A 247 1.95 -5.74 -17.03
CA LEU A 247 3.28 -5.94 -17.59
C LEU A 247 3.24 -6.17 -19.10
N GLU A 248 2.37 -7.07 -19.56
CA GLU A 248 2.31 -7.50 -20.97
C GLU A 248 1.74 -6.41 -21.89
N ARG A 249 0.72 -5.67 -21.44
CA ARG A 249 0.01 -4.72 -22.29
C ARG A 249 0.50 -3.30 -22.14
N GLU A 250 0.91 -2.89 -20.94
CA GLU A 250 1.28 -1.51 -20.64
C GLU A 250 2.77 -1.36 -20.27
N ALA A 251 3.52 -2.47 -20.20
CA ALA A 251 4.92 -2.52 -19.74
C ALA A 251 5.11 -1.94 -18.32
N ILE A 252 4.07 -2.01 -17.47
CA ILE A 252 4.12 -1.55 -16.08
C ILE A 252 4.39 -2.75 -15.18
N PHE A 253 5.58 -2.76 -14.56
CA PHE A 253 6.00 -3.79 -13.62
C PHE A 253 5.60 -3.39 -12.19
N ALA A 254 4.43 -3.84 -11.74
CA ALA A 254 3.83 -3.52 -10.47
C ALA A 254 3.73 -4.76 -9.54
N GLY A 255 3.46 -4.54 -8.25
CA GLY A 255 3.21 -5.60 -7.28
C GLY A 255 1.83 -6.24 -7.46
N VAL A 256 1.64 -7.44 -6.85
CA VAL A 256 0.42 -8.24 -7.04
C VAL A 256 -0.86 -7.53 -6.57
N SER A 257 -0.78 -6.73 -5.49
CA SER A 257 -1.92 -5.91 -5.03
C SER A 257 -2.38 -4.88 -6.07
N SER A 258 -1.46 -4.42 -6.93
CA SER A 258 -1.81 -3.54 -8.06
C SER A 258 -2.61 -4.28 -9.13
N GLY A 259 -2.40 -5.59 -9.27
CA GLY A 259 -3.23 -6.44 -10.13
C GLY A 259 -4.68 -6.52 -9.65
N ALA A 260 -4.91 -6.64 -8.35
CA ALA A 260 -6.25 -6.57 -7.75
C ALA A 260 -6.95 -5.23 -8.07
N VAL A 261 -6.22 -4.12 -7.91
CA VAL A 261 -6.73 -2.78 -8.23
C VAL A 261 -7.10 -2.67 -9.71
N VAL A 262 -6.25 -3.15 -10.61
CA VAL A 262 -6.53 -3.11 -12.06
C VAL A 262 -7.70 -4.00 -12.44
N HIS A 263 -7.82 -5.20 -11.83
CA HIS A 263 -8.98 -6.06 -12.03
C HIS A 263 -10.29 -5.34 -11.68
N VAL A 264 -10.36 -4.74 -10.49
CA VAL A 264 -11.52 -3.96 -10.05
C VAL A 264 -11.76 -2.73 -10.91
N ALA A 265 -10.70 -1.97 -11.22
CA ALA A 265 -10.81 -0.77 -12.03
C ALA A 265 -11.37 -1.06 -13.43
N ARG A 266 -10.92 -2.14 -14.08
CA ARG A 266 -11.46 -2.58 -15.37
C ARG A 266 -12.92 -3.01 -15.29
N LYS A 267 -13.29 -3.76 -14.25
CA LYS A 267 -14.69 -4.16 -14.04
C LYS A 267 -15.60 -2.95 -13.86
N LEU A 268 -15.19 -1.96 -13.07
CA LEU A 268 -15.97 -0.73 -12.89
C LEU A 268 -15.95 0.16 -14.15
N ALA A 269 -14.85 0.15 -14.91
CA ALA A 269 -14.76 0.81 -16.21
C ALA A 269 -15.75 0.23 -17.23
N ASP A 270 -15.93 -1.09 -17.26
CA ASP A 270 -16.98 -1.75 -18.07
C ASP A 270 -18.39 -1.34 -17.62
N GLU A 271 -18.63 -1.22 -16.30
CA GLU A 271 -19.93 -0.83 -15.73
C GLU A 271 -20.30 0.64 -16.05
N VAL A 272 -19.35 1.58 -15.97
CA VAL A 272 -19.62 2.99 -16.28
C VAL A 272 -19.75 3.24 -17.80
N GLY A 273 -19.08 2.44 -18.63
CA GLY A 273 -19.16 2.49 -20.09
C GLY A 273 -18.52 3.71 -20.76
N GLU A 274 -18.54 4.88 -20.12
CA GLU A 274 -17.90 6.13 -20.54
C GLU A 274 -17.44 6.90 -19.30
N GLY A 275 -16.22 7.47 -19.31
CA GLY A 275 -15.73 8.29 -18.20
C GLY A 275 -14.27 8.03 -17.83
N VAL A 276 -13.89 8.48 -16.61
CA VAL A 276 -12.52 8.47 -16.08
C VAL A 276 -12.43 7.58 -14.85
N VAL A 277 -11.60 6.55 -14.93
CA VAL A 277 -11.34 5.60 -13.84
C VAL A 277 -9.88 5.67 -13.45
N VAL A 278 -9.60 5.82 -12.14
CA VAL A 278 -8.23 5.89 -11.61
C VAL A 278 -7.98 4.73 -10.67
N GLY A 279 -6.94 3.94 -10.93
CA GLY A 279 -6.42 2.91 -10.02
C GLY A 279 -5.12 3.34 -9.36
N ILE A 280 -5.00 3.18 -8.03
CA ILE A 280 -3.75 3.48 -7.30
C ILE A 280 -2.93 2.20 -7.20
N LEU A 281 -1.79 2.14 -7.92
CA LEU A 281 -0.88 0.99 -7.95
C LEU A 281 0.18 1.15 -6.86
N ALA A 282 0.05 0.36 -5.79
CA ALA A 282 0.71 0.60 -4.52
C ALA A 282 2.24 0.46 -4.54
N ASP A 283 2.82 -0.43 -5.35
CA ASP A 283 4.26 -0.67 -5.37
C ASP A 283 4.77 -1.28 -6.68
N GLY A 284 6.10 -1.36 -6.79
CA GLY A 284 6.79 -1.98 -7.93
C GLY A 284 6.90 -3.50 -7.82
N GLY A 285 6.89 -4.19 -8.97
CA GLY A 285 6.96 -5.66 -9.07
C GLY A 285 8.31 -6.26 -8.71
N TRP A 286 9.38 -5.48 -8.72
CA TRP A 286 10.74 -5.96 -8.43
C TRP A 286 10.92 -6.54 -7.00
N LYS A 287 10.05 -6.21 -6.07
CA LYS A 287 10.02 -6.78 -4.71
C LYS A 287 9.48 -8.23 -4.68
N TYR A 288 8.95 -8.72 -5.78
CA TYR A 288 8.28 -10.00 -5.93
C TYR A 288 8.91 -10.88 -7.02
N LEU A 289 10.14 -10.57 -7.45
CA LEU A 289 10.81 -11.32 -8.54
C LEU A 289 10.99 -12.79 -8.25
N SER A 290 11.17 -13.19 -6.98
CA SER A 290 11.27 -14.58 -6.55
C SER A 290 9.91 -15.30 -6.46
N ALA A 291 8.80 -14.59 -6.65
CA ALA A 291 7.49 -15.20 -6.55
C ALA A 291 7.20 -16.14 -7.74
N ALA A 292 6.74 -17.35 -7.42
CA ALA A 292 6.49 -18.40 -8.41
C ALA A 292 5.47 -18.02 -9.48
N PHE A 293 4.54 -17.13 -9.19
CA PHE A 293 3.49 -16.72 -10.13
C PHE A 293 4.01 -16.01 -11.39
N TRP A 294 5.25 -15.51 -11.41
CA TRP A 294 5.84 -14.95 -12.64
C TRP A 294 6.20 -16.01 -13.67
N ALA A 295 6.61 -17.20 -13.22
CA ALA A 295 7.11 -18.28 -14.07
C ALA A 295 6.05 -19.35 -14.42
N ALA A 296 4.95 -19.43 -13.66
CA ALA A 296 3.96 -20.47 -13.86
C ALA A 296 3.07 -20.19 -15.08
N GLU A 297 2.88 -21.18 -15.93
CA GLU A 297 1.87 -21.15 -17.01
C GLU A 297 0.46 -21.23 -16.43
N ASP A 298 0.30 -21.97 -15.32
CA ASP A 298 -0.93 -22.11 -14.55
C ASP A 298 -0.79 -21.42 -13.19
N VAL A 299 -1.64 -20.42 -12.95
CA VAL A 299 -1.63 -19.61 -11.73
C VAL A 299 -2.02 -20.44 -10.49
N GLU A 300 -2.93 -21.42 -10.65
CA GLU A 300 -3.40 -22.25 -9.54
C GLU A 300 -2.26 -23.16 -9.02
N SER A 301 -1.45 -23.74 -9.88
CA SER A 301 -0.32 -24.57 -9.48
C SER A 301 0.84 -23.79 -8.84
N ALA A 302 0.99 -22.51 -9.17
CA ALA A 302 1.99 -21.63 -8.58
C ALA A 302 1.64 -21.21 -7.14
N MET A 303 0.37 -21.24 -6.80
CA MET A 303 -0.15 -20.78 -5.50
C MET A 303 0.06 -21.80 -4.38
N GLU A 304 0.01 -23.11 -4.69
CA GLU A 304 0.19 -24.17 -3.69
C GLU A 304 1.57 -24.17 -3.04
N ASN A 305 2.58 -23.58 -3.71
CA ASN A 305 3.97 -23.54 -3.25
C ASN A 305 4.44 -22.17 -2.76
N SER A 306 3.56 -21.18 -2.66
CA SER A 306 3.90 -19.81 -2.25
C SER A 306 3.44 -19.55 -0.82
N VAL A 307 4.36 -19.11 0.04
CA VAL A 307 4.02 -18.64 1.39
C VAL A 307 3.48 -17.21 1.25
N TRP A 308 2.17 -17.04 1.45
CA TRP A 308 1.44 -15.78 1.30
C TRP A 308 1.22 -15.11 2.66
N TRP A 309 2.04 -14.10 2.98
CA TRP A 309 1.85 -13.31 4.22
C TRP A 309 2.20 -11.83 4.02
#